data_918d52d98ecbe92e1e24c211fe324a65
#
_entry.id   918d52d98ecbe92e1e24c211fe324a65
#
_cell.length_a   1.000
_cell.length_b   1.000
_cell.length_c   1.000
_cell.angle_alpha   90.00
_cell.angle_beta   90.00
_cell.angle_gamma   90.00
#
_symmetry.space_group_name_H-M   'P 1'
#
loop_
_entity.id
_entity.type
_entity.pdbx_description
1 polymer ?
#
loop_
_entity_poly.entity_id
_entity_poly.type
_entity_poly.pdbx_seq_one_letter_code
_entity_poly.pdbx_strand_id
1 'polypeptide(L)'
;MSNSANLYPKLHNAMWPGLVGKGSPGAEPFIDLDTMLDLTAKAEVGGVKFDGVDLFLYNPHTDIDISDDGIKALAEKIKGKGLVVGSVVAPVWFDASAGGDEKARANFVSHVRKAIRIARQLRELGVRPYGIVRIDSATGVTAWDKDPKGCTKLIAQTFREAGKIAKGEGERLAAEGEICWGGMHSWKNMVNLLEEVGMPKVVGFQADMSHTHLYTLGA
;
A
#
# COMPACT_ATOMS: atom_id res chain seq x y z
N MET A 1 0.61 36.87 9.31
CA MET A 1 0.40 35.69 10.15
C MET A 1 0.95 34.52 9.36
N SER A 2 2.13 34.02 9.73
CA SER A 2 2.78 32.90 9.04
C SER A 2 1.97 31.64 9.32
N ASN A 3 1.42 31.05 8.27
CA ASN A 3 0.95 29.66 8.33
C ASN A 3 2.14 28.78 8.75
N SER A 4 2.21 28.45 10.03
CA SER A 4 3.03 27.32 10.45
C SER A 4 2.41 26.09 9.81
N ALA A 5 2.89 25.71 8.64
CA ALA A 5 2.57 24.42 8.06
C ALA A 5 2.79 23.39 9.16
N ASN A 6 1.79 22.58 9.45
CA ASN A 6 1.86 21.49 10.43
C ASN A 6 3.11 20.67 10.16
N LEU A 7 4.14 20.84 10.99
CA LEU A 7 5.43 20.17 10.88
C LEU A 7 5.36 18.68 11.25
N TYR A 8 4.20 18.23 11.73
CA TYR A 8 3.99 16.86 12.14
C TYR A 8 3.54 15.99 10.97
N PRO A 9 4.02 14.75 10.87
CA PRO A 9 3.50 13.79 9.89
C PRO A 9 2.00 13.59 10.09
N LYS A 10 1.29 13.36 9.00
CA LYS A 10 -0.13 13.03 9.05
C LYS A 10 -0.34 11.68 9.70
N LEU A 11 -1.33 11.59 10.58
CA LEU A 11 -1.68 10.36 11.28
C LEU A 11 -2.87 9.69 10.58
N HIS A 12 -2.62 8.52 10.03
CA HIS A 12 -3.65 7.73 9.35
C HIS A 12 -3.88 6.39 10.05
N ASN A 13 -5.13 5.95 10.09
CA ASN A 13 -5.43 4.58 10.44
C ASN A 13 -5.27 3.70 9.20
N ALA A 14 -4.40 2.71 9.26
CA ALA A 14 -4.29 1.68 8.23
C ALA A 14 -5.54 0.78 8.29
N MET A 15 -6.43 0.94 7.32
CA MET A 15 -7.74 0.29 7.27
C MET A 15 -7.62 -1.18 6.88
N TRP A 16 -6.82 -1.93 7.66
CA TRP A 16 -6.67 -3.36 7.47
C TRP A 16 -7.98 -4.08 7.80
N PRO A 17 -8.58 -4.83 6.89
CA PRO A 17 -9.91 -5.43 7.11
C PRO A 17 -9.94 -6.56 8.14
N GLY A 18 -8.87 -6.73 8.92
CA GLY A 18 -8.82 -7.71 9.98
C GLY A 18 -8.68 -9.15 9.48
N LEU A 19 -7.92 -9.35 8.40
CA LEU A 19 -7.66 -10.70 7.84
C LEU A 19 -6.90 -11.59 8.83
N VAL A 20 -6.00 -11.00 9.60
CA VAL A 20 -5.21 -11.75 10.60
C VAL A 20 -6.05 -11.99 11.84
N GLY A 21 -6.38 -13.24 12.10
CA GLY A 21 -7.14 -13.67 13.28
C GLY A 21 -8.62 -13.30 13.27
N LYS A 22 -9.17 -12.85 12.13
CA LYS A 22 -10.60 -12.51 12.02
C LYS A 22 -11.24 -13.21 10.83
N GLY A 23 -12.56 -13.45 10.91
CA GLY A 23 -13.34 -14.05 9.83
C GLY A 23 -13.14 -15.56 9.62
N SER A 24 -12.24 -16.21 10.34
CA SER A 24 -12.08 -17.67 10.32
C SER A 24 -13.06 -18.34 11.27
N PRO A 25 -13.35 -19.64 11.11
CA PRO A 25 -14.16 -20.37 12.08
C PRO A 25 -13.60 -20.25 13.51
N GLY A 26 -14.44 -19.79 14.44
CA GLY A 26 -14.04 -19.56 15.84
C GLY A 26 -13.30 -18.26 16.14
N ALA A 27 -12.98 -17.46 15.12
CA ALA A 27 -12.40 -16.14 15.30
C ALA A 27 -13.48 -15.04 15.34
N GLU A 28 -13.08 -13.82 15.74
CA GLU A 28 -13.95 -12.66 15.64
C GLU A 28 -14.30 -12.34 14.17
N PRO A 29 -15.49 -11.80 13.90
CA PRO A 29 -15.87 -11.36 12.54
C PRO A 29 -14.98 -10.20 12.07
N PHE A 30 -14.95 -10.00 10.75
CA PHE A 30 -14.36 -8.80 10.16
C PHE A 30 -15.04 -7.53 10.69
N ILE A 31 -14.26 -6.47 10.88
CA ILE A 31 -14.80 -5.15 11.18
C ILE A 31 -15.19 -4.50 9.84
N ASP A 32 -16.44 -4.10 9.71
CA ASP A 32 -16.91 -3.45 8.48
C ASP A 32 -16.33 -2.03 8.32
N LEU A 33 -16.35 -1.54 7.08
CA LEU A 33 -15.75 -0.26 6.73
C LEU A 33 -16.37 0.91 7.51
N ASP A 34 -17.69 0.93 7.68
CA ASP A 34 -18.38 2.02 8.36
C ASP A 34 -17.99 2.10 9.83
N THR A 35 -17.95 0.95 10.50
CA THR A 35 -17.47 0.83 11.88
C THR A 35 -16.02 1.30 12.01
N MET A 36 -15.12 0.89 11.12
CA MET A 36 -13.72 1.32 11.14
C MET A 36 -13.59 2.83 10.93
N LEU A 37 -14.32 3.41 9.99
CA LEU A 37 -14.34 4.86 9.75
C LEU A 37 -14.86 5.61 10.97
N ASP A 38 -15.92 5.13 11.61
CA ASP A 38 -16.50 5.74 12.81
C ASP A 38 -15.54 5.71 13.99
N LEU A 39 -14.90 4.58 14.22
CA LEU A 39 -13.88 4.45 15.27
C LEU A 39 -12.69 5.38 15.01
N THR A 40 -12.21 5.45 13.76
CA THR A 40 -11.11 6.33 13.38
C THR A 40 -11.44 7.80 13.59
N ALA A 41 -12.63 8.23 13.16
CA ALA A 41 -13.07 9.63 13.29
C ALA A 41 -13.28 10.06 14.74
N LYS A 42 -13.64 9.12 15.63
CA LYS A 42 -13.87 9.37 17.06
C LYS A 42 -12.62 9.23 17.91
N ALA A 43 -11.59 8.53 17.42
CA ALA A 43 -10.38 8.28 18.20
C ALA A 43 -9.63 9.58 18.47
N GLU A 44 -9.36 9.83 19.76
CA GLU A 44 -8.60 10.98 20.22
C GLU A 44 -7.77 10.61 21.44
N VAL A 45 -6.50 10.98 21.42
CA VAL A 45 -5.60 10.82 22.56
C VAL A 45 -4.81 12.12 22.78
N GLY A 46 -4.97 12.74 23.94
CA GLY A 46 -4.27 13.97 24.27
C GLY A 46 -4.55 15.13 23.31
N GLY A 47 -5.75 15.21 22.74
CA GLY A 47 -6.14 16.23 21.75
C GLY A 47 -5.69 15.90 20.31
N VAL A 48 -5.03 14.76 20.09
CA VAL A 48 -4.59 14.32 18.76
C VAL A 48 -5.59 13.34 18.18
N LYS A 49 -6.03 13.59 16.96
CA LYS A 49 -6.95 12.76 16.17
C LYS A 49 -6.26 12.25 14.91
N PHE A 50 -6.86 11.23 14.30
CA PHE A 50 -6.45 10.82 12.96
C PHE A 50 -6.82 11.91 11.93
N ASP A 51 -5.90 12.19 11.02
CA ASP A 51 -6.16 13.03 9.84
C ASP A 51 -6.97 12.26 8.78
N GLY A 52 -6.78 10.96 8.69
CA GLY A 52 -7.40 10.16 7.66
C GLY A 52 -7.19 8.65 7.80
N VAL A 53 -7.37 7.98 6.69
CA VAL A 53 -7.23 6.53 6.56
C VAL A 53 -6.34 6.16 5.39
N ASP A 54 -5.66 5.02 5.50
CA ASP A 54 -5.00 4.34 4.39
C ASP A 54 -5.84 3.14 3.98
N LEU A 55 -6.26 3.09 2.73
CA LEU A 55 -7.21 2.09 2.24
C LEU A 55 -6.51 0.83 1.73
N PHE A 56 -6.90 -0.30 2.25
CA PHE A 56 -6.58 -1.60 1.65
C PHE A 56 -7.68 -1.96 0.64
N LEU A 57 -7.29 -2.17 -0.61
CA LEU A 57 -8.22 -2.50 -1.70
C LEU A 57 -8.57 -3.99 -1.67
N TYR A 58 -9.16 -4.41 -0.58
CA TYR A 58 -9.51 -5.79 -0.29
C TYR A 58 -10.84 -5.90 0.44
N ASN A 59 -11.64 -6.91 0.11
CA ASN A 59 -12.89 -7.19 0.79
C ASN A 59 -12.65 -7.56 2.27
N PRO A 60 -13.54 -7.16 3.20
CA PRO A 60 -14.86 -6.57 2.96
C PRO A 60 -14.88 -5.03 2.88
N HIS A 61 -13.74 -4.32 2.91
CA HIS A 61 -13.75 -2.86 2.93
C HIS A 61 -13.91 -2.22 1.56
N THR A 62 -13.03 -2.53 0.63
CA THR A 62 -13.02 -1.90 -0.69
C THR A 62 -12.59 -2.92 -1.74
N ASP A 63 -13.45 -3.27 -2.66
CA ASP A 63 -13.11 -4.15 -3.76
C ASP A 63 -12.17 -3.44 -4.75
N ILE A 64 -11.14 -4.16 -5.24
CA ILE A 64 -10.25 -3.65 -6.28
C ILE A 64 -10.99 -3.38 -7.60
N ASP A 65 -12.11 -4.06 -7.83
CA ASP A 65 -12.96 -3.92 -9.01
C ASP A 65 -14.15 -2.98 -8.79
N ILE A 66 -14.12 -2.18 -7.72
CA ILE A 66 -15.14 -1.17 -7.42
C ILE A 66 -15.41 -0.26 -8.64
N SER A 67 -16.69 -0.01 -8.93
CA SER A 67 -17.12 0.87 -10.00
C SER A 67 -16.79 2.34 -9.72
N ASP A 68 -16.84 3.19 -10.76
CA ASP A 68 -16.61 4.63 -10.60
C ASP A 68 -17.65 5.28 -9.68
N ASP A 69 -18.90 4.83 -9.71
CA ASP A 69 -19.92 5.30 -8.78
C ASP A 69 -19.69 4.79 -7.36
N GLY A 70 -19.16 3.57 -7.23
CA GLY A 70 -18.71 3.05 -5.93
C GLY A 70 -17.57 3.88 -5.34
N ILE A 71 -16.61 4.33 -6.16
CA ILE A 71 -15.53 5.22 -5.71
C ILE A 71 -16.07 6.58 -5.27
N LYS A 72 -17.06 7.15 -5.97
CA LYS A 72 -17.72 8.39 -5.55
C LYS A 72 -18.41 8.21 -4.19
N ALA A 73 -19.19 7.15 -4.03
CA ALA A 73 -19.85 6.83 -2.77
C ALA A 73 -18.85 6.65 -1.61
N LEU A 74 -17.76 5.96 -1.85
CA LEU A 74 -16.65 5.80 -0.89
C LEU A 74 -16.03 7.15 -0.51
N ALA A 75 -15.77 8.02 -1.49
CA ALA A 75 -15.23 9.36 -1.26
C ALA A 75 -16.15 10.20 -0.38
N GLU A 76 -17.44 10.23 -0.68
CA GLU A 76 -18.44 10.97 0.11
C GLU A 76 -18.56 10.41 1.53
N LYS A 77 -18.53 9.08 1.69
CA LYS A 77 -18.54 8.42 3.00
C LYS A 77 -17.35 8.86 3.86
N ILE A 78 -16.14 8.86 3.32
CA ILE A 78 -14.93 9.25 4.05
C ILE A 78 -14.93 10.75 4.38
N LYS A 79 -15.31 11.61 3.42
CA LYS A 79 -15.48 13.05 3.64
C LYS A 79 -16.51 13.35 4.72
N GLY A 80 -17.64 12.63 4.72
CA GLY A 80 -18.71 12.77 5.71
C GLY A 80 -18.27 12.50 7.15
N LYS A 81 -17.15 11.79 7.34
CA LYS A 81 -16.51 11.56 8.66
C LYS A 81 -15.43 12.60 8.98
N GLY A 82 -15.18 13.58 8.10
CA GLY A 82 -14.10 14.55 8.26
C GLY A 82 -12.70 13.98 8.05
N LEU A 83 -12.60 12.82 7.41
CA LEU A 83 -11.34 12.12 7.13
C LEU A 83 -10.90 12.32 5.68
N VAL A 84 -9.61 12.14 5.43
CA VAL A 84 -9.03 12.05 4.07
C VAL A 84 -8.46 10.67 3.82
N VAL A 85 -8.18 10.37 2.55
CA VAL A 85 -7.43 9.18 2.16
C VAL A 85 -5.97 9.57 1.97
N GLY A 86 -5.06 8.79 2.54
CA GLY A 86 -3.63 8.87 2.29
C GLY A 86 -3.20 7.83 1.27
N SER A 87 -2.59 6.77 1.76
CA SER A 87 -2.11 5.69 0.90
C SER A 87 -3.24 4.74 0.50
N VAL A 88 -3.06 4.14 -0.67
CA VAL A 88 -3.93 3.09 -1.19
C VAL A 88 -3.07 1.84 -1.36
N VAL A 89 -3.46 0.74 -0.75
CA VAL A 89 -2.70 -0.51 -0.78
C VAL A 89 -3.24 -1.41 -1.89
N ALA A 90 -2.39 -1.70 -2.88
CA ALA A 90 -2.71 -2.64 -3.93
C ALA A 90 -2.73 -4.08 -3.39
N PRO A 91 -3.77 -4.89 -3.66
CA PRO A 91 -3.85 -6.27 -3.19
C PRO A 91 -3.01 -7.20 -4.09
N VAL A 92 -1.71 -7.12 -3.99
CA VAL A 92 -0.75 -7.87 -4.80
C VAL A 92 -0.31 -9.18 -4.14
N TRP A 93 -1.22 -9.81 -3.45
CA TRP A 93 -1.04 -11.10 -2.76
C TRP A 93 -1.72 -12.23 -3.54
N PHE A 94 -1.63 -13.43 -3.03
CA PHE A 94 -2.24 -14.66 -3.55
C PHE A 94 -1.74 -15.04 -4.95
N ASP A 95 -2.42 -14.61 -6.01
CA ASP A 95 -2.13 -14.91 -7.41
C ASP A 95 -1.24 -13.89 -8.11
N ALA A 96 -0.78 -12.87 -7.37
CA ALA A 96 0.08 -11.81 -7.86
C ALA A 96 1.43 -11.82 -7.12
N SER A 97 2.52 -11.60 -7.83
CA SER A 97 3.86 -11.47 -7.26
C SER A 97 4.80 -10.77 -8.25
N ALA A 98 5.58 -9.82 -7.76
CA ALA A 98 6.54 -9.11 -8.61
C ALA A 98 7.73 -10.00 -9.04
N GLY A 99 8.04 -11.06 -8.29
CA GLY A 99 9.11 -12.01 -8.59
C GLY A 99 8.62 -13.40 -9.02
N GLY A 100 7.32 -13.56 -9.26
CA GLY A 100 6.72 -14.82 -9.69
C GLY A 100 6.91 -15.14 -11.17
N ASP A 101 6.17 -16.13 -11.65
CA ASP A 101 6.08 -16.45 -13.06
C ASP A 101 5.42 -15.30 -13.86
N GLU A 102 5.37 -15.46 -15.18
CA GLU A 102 4.83 -14.43 -16.08
C GLU A 102 3.39 -14.05 -15.73
N LYS A 103 2.54 -15.03 -15.39
CA LYS A 103 1.15 -14.80 -15.02
C LYS A 103 1.05 -14.03 -13.70
N ALA A 104 1.79 -14.43 -12.69
CA ALA A 104 1.79 -13.74 -11.39
C ALA A 104 2.28 -12.29 -11.50
N ARG A 105 3.28 -12.03 -12.34
CA ARG A 105 3.79 -10.68 -12.61
C ARG A 105 2.79 -9.84 -13.41
N ALA A 106 2.12 -10.43 -14.40
CA ALA A 106 1.05 -9.75 -15.13
C ALA A 106 -0.13 -9.39 -14.21
N ASN A 107 -0.52 -10.28 -13.30
CA ASN A 107 -1.53 -10.03 -12.28
C ASN A 107 -1.09 -8.88 -11.36
N PHE A 108 0.17 -8.89 -10.91
CA PHE A 108 0.72 -7.81 -10.10
C PHE A 108 0.54 -6.44 -10.79
N VAL A 109 0.98 -6.31 -12.03
CA VAL A 109 0.86 -5.07 -12.80
C VAL A 109 -0.60 -4.67 -13.01
N SER A 110 -1.48 -5.65 -13.25
CA SER A 110 -2.93 -5.43 -13.39
C SER A 110 -3.55 -4.88 -12.09
N HIS A 111 -3.26 -5.48 -10.95
CA HIS A 111 -3.77 -5.01 -9.65
C HIS A 111 -3.24 -3.62 -9.31
N VAL A 112 -1.96 -3.36 -9.55
CA VAL A 112 -1.39 -2.00 -9.35
C VAL A 112 -2.06 -0.98 -10.26
N ARG A 113 -2.35 -1.31 -11.52
CA ARG A 113 -3.09 -0.43 -12.45
C ARG A 113 -4.48 -0.07 -11.91
N LYS A 114 -5.23 -1.07 -11.40
CA LYS A 114 -6.55 -0.84 -10.80
C LYS A 114 -6.45 0.03 -9.55
N ALA A 115 -5.46 -0.22 -8.68
CA ALA A 115 -5.21 0.60 -7.50
C ALA A 115 -4.88 2.05 -7.85
N ILE A 116 -4.06 2.27 -8.90
CA ILE A 116 -3.75 3.61 -9.42
C ILE A 116 -5.01 4.31 -9.92
N ARG A 117 -5.91 3.61 -10.63
CA ARG A 117 -7.21 4.18 -11.06
C ARG A 117 -8.02 4.69 -9.87
N ILE A 118 -8.15 3.88 -8.84
CA ILE A 118 -8.89 4.24 -7.62
C ILE A 118 -8.23 5.43 -6.93
N ALA A 119 -6.90 5.38 -6.74
CA ALA A 119 -6.14 6.46 -6.11
C ALA A 119 -6.29 7.80 -6.84
N ARG A 120 -6.21 7.78 -8.18
CA ARG A 120 -6.42 8.96 -9.03
C ARG A 120 -7.83 9.52 -8.88
N GLN A 121 -8.85 8.69 -8.97
CA GLN A 121 -10.25 9.15 -8.84
C GLN A 121 -10.52 9.74 -7.45
N LEU A 122 -10.02 9.14 -6.37
CA LEU A 122 -10.14 9.70 -5.02
C LEU A 122 -9.45 11.07 -4.91
N ARG A 123 -8.33 11.29 -5.63
CA ARG A 123 -7.65 12.58 -5.72
C ARG A 123 -8.51 13.59 -6.51
N GLU A 124 -9.04 13.22 -7.65
CA GLU A 124 -9.91 14.06 -8.48
C GLU A 124 -11.19 14.46 -7.75
N LEU A 125 -11.74 13.58 -6.92
CA LEU A 125 -12.86 13.84 -6.03
C LEU A 125 -12.47 14.70 -4.81
N GLY A 126 -11.20 15.04 -4.62
CA GLY A 126 -10.71 15.91 -3.56
C GLY A 126 -10.69 15.29 -2.17
N VAL A 127 -10.79 13.97 -2.04
CA VAL A 127 -10.70 13.27 -0.75
C VAL A 127 -9.29 12.73 -0.47
N ARG A 128 -8.43 12.66 -1.49
CA ARG A 128 -7.05 12.19 -1.38
C ARG A 128 -6.06 13.29 -1.78
N PRO A 129 -5.73 14.22 -0.87
CA PRO A 129 -4.85 15.36 -1.17
C PRO A 129 -3.36 14.99 -1.27
N TYR A 130 -2.96 13.83 -0.78
CA TYR A 130 -1.59 13.30 -0.76
C TYR A 130 -1.62 11.76 -0.67
N GLY A 131 -0.45 11.15 -0.56
CA GLY A 131 -0.29 9.71 -0.38
C GLY A 131 0.37 9.02 -1.59
N ILE A 132 0.46 7.72 -1.49
CA ILE A 132 1.09 6.84 -2.49
C ILE A 132 0.20 5.62 -2.77
N VAL A 133 0.52 4.86 -3.79
CA VAL A 133 0.03 3.48 -3.92
C VAL A 133 1.09 2.55 -3.36
N ARG A 134 0.76 1.87 -2.27
CA ARG A 134 1.64 0.88 -1.66
C ARG A 134 1.65 -0.39 -2.50
N ILE A 135 2.84 -0.93 -2.69
CA ILE A 135 3.11 -2.23 -3.30
C ILE A 135 4.03 -3.04 -2.40
N ASP A 136 3.88 -4.35 -2.44
CA ASP A 136 4.76 -5.32 -1.80
C ASP A 136 4.80 -6.60 -2.65
N SER A 137 4.98 -7.78 -2.04
CA SER A 137 4.88 -9.08 -2.70
C SER A 137 5.89 -9.30 -3.82
N ALA A 138 6.96 -9.96 -3.44
CA ALA A 138 8.01 -10.40 -4.33
C ALA A 138 8.06 -11.94 -4.36
N THR A 139 9.22 -12.53 -4.52
CA THR A 139 9.42 -13.96 -4.31
C THR A 139 9.70 -14.26 -2.84
N GLY A 140 9.47 -15.48 -2.38
CA GLY A 140 9.87 -15.88 -1.02
C GLY A 140 11.39 -15.88 -0.85
N VAL A 141 11.87 -15.63 0.37
CA VAL A 141 13.31 -15.53 0.69
C VAL A 141 14.09 -16.77 0.23
N THR A 142 13.62 -17.97 0.56
CA THR A 142 14.30 -19.23 0.16
C THR A 142 14.42 -19.40 -1.36
N ALA A 143 13.46 -18.90 -2.13
CA ALA A 143 13.53 -18.95 -3.59
C ALA A 143 14.51 -17.89 -4.13
N TRP A 144 14.50 -16.71 -3.53
CA TRP A 144 15.42 -15.62 -3.85
C TRP A 144 16.87 -16.00 -3.57
N ASP A 145 17.16 -16.67 -2.47
CA ASP A 145 18.52 -17.11 -2.09
C ASP A 145 19.19 -18.02 -3.12
N LYS A 146 18.41 -18.69 -3.96
CA LYS A 146 18.97 -19.56 -5.03
C LYS A 146 19.54 -18.75 -6.20
N ASP A 147 18.97 -17.59 -6.51
CA ASP A 147 19.43 -16.66 -7.54
C ASP A 147 19.09 -15.20 -7.16
N PRO A 148 19.81 -14.60 -6.20
CA PRO A 148 19.51 -13.26 -5.73
C PRO A 148 19.56 -12.20 -6.84
N LYS A 149 20.50 -12.32 -7.77
CA LYS A 149 20.66 -11.35 -8.85
C LYS A 149 19.54 -11.46 -9.89
N GLY A 150 19.22 -12.67 -10.32
CA GLY A 150 18.14 -12.90 -11.29
C GLY A 150 16.78 -12.51 -10.71
N CYS A 151 16.47 -12.94 -9.48
CA CYS A 151 15.24 -12.57 -8.80
C CYS A 151 15.12 -11.06 -8.60
N THR A 152 16.18 -10.38 -8.14
CA THR A 152 16.14 -8.91 -7.97
C THR A 152 15.86 -8.18 -9.29
N LYS A 153 16.51 -8.60 -10.40
CA LYS A 153 16.25 -8.03 -11.73
C LYS A 153 14.81 -8.25 -12.16
N LEU A 154 14.27 -9.43 -11.91
CA LEU A 154 12.88 -9.77 -12.27
C LEU A 154 11.87 -8.91 -11.51
N ILE A 155 12.05 -8.77 -10.20
CA ILE A 155 11.22 -7.90 -9.35
C ILE A 155 11.34 -6.45 -9.84
N ALA A 156 12.54 -5.97 -10.11
CA ALA A 156 12.78 -4.62 -10.59
C ALA A 156 12.11 -4.35 -11.95
N GLN A 157 12.08 -5.32 -12.85
CA GLN A 157 11.36 -5.20 -14.13
C GLN A 157 9.86 -5.00 -13.91
N THR A 158 9.25 -5.80 -13.03
CA THR A 158 7.81 -5.71 -12.70
C THR A 158 7.49 -4.38 -12.01
N PHE A 159 8.30 -3.94 -11.05
CA PHE A 159 8.14 -2.65 -10.40
C PHE A 159 8.32 -1.47 -11.37
N ARG A 160 9.24 -1.58 -12.31
CA ARG A 160 9.45 -0.56 -13.35
C ARG A 160 8.26 -0.46 -14.30
N GLU A 161 7.64 -1.58 -14.65
CA GLU A 161 6.43 -1.59 -15.48
C GLU A 161 5.26 -0.92 -14.74
N ALA A 162 5.01 -1.30 -13.50
CA ALA A 162 4.02 -0.66 -12.63
C ALA A 162 4.33 0.83 -12.42
N GLY A 163 5.60 1.19 -12.23
CA GLY A 163 6.07 2.57 -12.09
C GLY A 163 5.83 3.44 -13.33
N LYS A 164 5.96 2.89 -14.53
CA LYS A 164 5.62 3.61 -15.77
C LYS A 164 4.13 3.96 -15.82
N ILE A 165 3.26 3.05 -15.37
CA ILE A 165 1.81 3.29 -15.30
C ILE A 165 1.54 4.40 -14.27
N ALA A 166 2.10 4.28 -13.06
CA ALA A 166 1.93 5.27 -12.01
C ALA A 166 2.37 6.67 -12.46
N LYS A 167 3.54 6.76 -13.12
CA LYS A 167 4.05 8.01 -13.70
C LYS A 167 3.08 8.63 -14.70
N GLY A 168 2.48 7.81 -15.57
CA GLY A 168 1.51 8.27 -16.58
C GLY A 168 0.24 8.87 -15.97
N GLU A 169 -0.16 8.36 -14.82
CA GLU A 169 -1.37 8.80 -14.09
C GLU A 169 -1.07 9.86 -12.98
N GLY A 170 0.18 10.32 -12.88
CA GLY A 170 0.59 11.28 -11.86
C GLY A 170 0.63 10.73 -10.43
N GLU A 171 0.75 9.41 -10.31
CA GLU A 171 0.84 8.69 -9.03
C GLU A 171 2.29 8.27 -8.72
N ARG A 172 2.53 7.92 -7.47
CA ARG A 172 3.78 7.35 -7.00
C ARG A 172 3.51 6.01 -6.31
N LEU A 173 4.47 5.10 -6.42
CA LEU A 173 4.47 3.84 -5.72
C LEU A 173 5.44 3.89 -4.54
N ALA A 174 5.13 3.17 -3.47
CA ALA A 174 6.10 2.87 -2.42
C ALA A 174 6.13 1.37 -2.17
N ALA A 175 7.33 0.79 -2.27
CA ALA A 175 7.56 -0.61 -1.98
C ALA A 175 7.76 -0.79 -0.48
N GLU A 176 6.91 -1.58 0.16
CA GLU A 176 7.06 -1.93 1.56
C GLU A 176 8.05 -3.09 1.68
N GLY A 177 9.13 -2.83 2.40
CA GLY A 177 10.12 -3.85 2.70
C GLY A 177 9.66 -4.73 3.83
N GLU A 178 9.37 -5.99 3.53
CA GLU A 178 8.95 -7.00 4.49
C GLU A 178 9.94 -8.15 4.56
N ILE A 179 10.14 -8.71 5.76
CA ILE A 179 11.10 -9.79 6.01
C ILE A 179 10.78 -11.11 5.27
N CYS A 180 9.54 -11.28 4.82
CA CYS A 180 9.10 -12.48 4.11
C CYS A 180 9.36 -12.43 2.59
N TRP A 181 9.69 -11.24 2.04
CA TRP A 181 9.90 -11.10 0.60
C TRP A 181 11.38 -11.03 0.23
N GLY A 182 11.85 -11.99 -0.55
CA GLY A 182 13.22 -12.04 -1.06
C GLY A 182 13.52 -10.82 -1.93
N GLY A 183 14.69 -10.20 -1.69
CA GLY A 183 15.08 -8.93 -2.31
C GLY A 183 14.53 -7.69 -1.61
N MET A 184 13.64 -7.85 -0.63
CA MET A 184 13.04 -6.75 0.14
C MET A 184 13.22 -6.91 1.66
N HIS A 185 13.88 -7.99 2.10
CA HIS A 185 13.98 -8.42 3.50
C HIS A 185 15.14 -7.82 4.27
N SER A 186 15.81 -6.81 3.75
CA SER A 186 16.86 -6.05 4.43
C SER A 186 17.07 -4.69 3.80
N TRP A 187 17.69 -3.75 4.53
CA TRP A 187 18.07 -2.44 4.01
C TRP A 187 18.90 -2.52 2.74
N LYS A 188 19.92 -3.37 2.72
CA LYS A 188 20.80 -3.55 1.57
C LYS A 188 20.04 -4.04 0.35
N ASN A 189 19.15 -5.00 0.54
CA ASN A 189 18.37 -5.57 -0.56
C ASN A 189 17.36 -4.57 -1.11
N MET A 190 16.70 -3.80 -0.23
CA MET A 190 15.79 -2.73 -0.64
C MET A 190 16.50 -1.65 -1.46
N VAL A 191 17.68 -1.19 -1.02
CA VAL A 191 18.47 -0.21 -1.77
C VAL A 191 18.85 -0.76 -3.13
N ASN A 192 19.42 -1.97 -3.19
CA ASN A 192 19.80 -2.61 -4.46
C ASN A 192 18.61 -2.77 -5.41
N LEU A 193 17.44 -3.16 -4.89
CA LEU A 193 16.22 -3.31 -5.68
C LEU A 193 15.76 -1.96 -6.26
N LEU A 194 15.68 -0.92 -5.43
CA LEU A 194 15.23 0.39 -5.87
C LEU A 194 16.20 1.06 -6.86
N GLU A 195 17.51 0.84 -6.70
CA GLU A 195 18.52 1.25 -7.67
C GLU A 195 18.33 0.51 -9.01
N GLU A 196 18.12 -0.81 -8.98
CA GLU A 196 17.84 -1.60 -10.17
C GLU A 196 16.52 -1.16 -10.84
N VAL A 197 15.48 -0.76 -10.10
CA VAL A 197 14.25 -0.17 -10.66
C VAL A 197 14.54 1.12 -11.41
N GLY A 198 15.44 1.98 -10.91
CA GLY A 198 15.91 3.19 -11.60
C GLY A 198 14.84 4.28 -11.78
N MET A 199 13.84 4.35 -10.91
CA MET A 199 12.73 5.34 -10.97
C MET A 199 12.54 6.09 -9.65
N PRO A 200 13.56 6.76 -9.08
CA PRO A 200 13.53 7.27 -7.70
C PRO A 200 12.48 8.36 -7.45
N LYS A 201 11.98 9.02 -8.50
CA LYS A 201 10.90 10.01 -8.38
C LYS A 201 9.50 9.39 -8.37
N VAL A 202 9.38 8.09 -8.70
CA VAL A 202 8.09 7.40 -8.88
C VAL A 202 7.95 6.21 -7.94
N VAL A 203 9.01 5.41 -7.79
CA VAL A 203 9.02 4.22 -6.92
C VAL A 203 9.97 4.49 -5.77
N GLY A 204 9.42 4.55 -4.57
CA GLY A 204 10.16 4.79 -3.33
C GLY A 204 10.00 3.64 -2.34
N PHE A 205 10.48 3.86 -1.14
CA PHE A 205 10.42 2.93 -0.02
C PHE A 205 9.32 3.35 0.98
N GLN A 206 8.57 2.38 1.48
CA GLN A 206 7.71 2.53 2.64
C GLN A 206 8.33 1.75 3.80
N ALA A 207 8.60 2.45 4.90
CA ALA A 207 9.10 1.84 6.13
C ALA A 207 7.93 1.40 7.00
N ASP A 208 7.69 0.10 7.12
CA ASP A 208 7.00 -0.47 8.26
C ASP A 208 7.96 -0.56 9.44
N MET A 209 7.57 0.00 10.59
CA MET A 209 8.46 0.10 11.75
C MET A 209 8.82 -1.28 12.33
N SER A 210 7.91 -2.26 12.24
CA SER A 210 8.15 -3.61 12.72
C SER A 210 9.17 -4.33 11.84
N HIS A 211 8.98 -4.29 10.52
CA HIS A 211 9.89 -4.91 9.56
C HIS A 211 11.26 -4.22 9.58
N THR A 212 11.29 -2.89 9.62
CA THR A 212 12.57 -2.15 9.68
C THR A 212 13.33 -2.38 10.98
N HIS A 213 12.62 -2.61 12.09
CA HIS A 213 13.26 -3.03 13.33
C HIS A 213 13.94 -4.40 13.17
N LEU A 214 13.27 -5.37 12.58
CA LEU A 214 13.82 -6.70 12.31
C LEU A 214 15.06 -6.64 11.41
N TYR A 215 15.14 -5.72 10.45
CA TYR A 215 16.35 -5.51 9.65
C TYR A 215 17.56 -5.13 10.50
N THR A 216 17.37 -4.44 11.62
CA THR A 216 18.46 -4.02 12.52
C THR A 216 18.93 -5.15 13.44
N LEU A 217 18.17 -6.23 13.57
CA LEU A 217 18.53 -7.40 14.37
C LEU A 217 19.40 -8.41 13.62
N GLY A 218 19.85 -8.08 12.42
CA GLY A 218 20.75 -8.93 11.65
C GLY A 218 20.05 -10.02 10.84
N ALA A 219 18.77 -9.82 10.53
CA ALA A 219 18.04 -10.67 9.61
C ALA A 219 18.45 -10.40 8.15
#